data_4490e0fa80d8e2a074e9d10b9fb85134
#
_entry.id   4490e0fa80d8e2a074e9d10b9fb85134
#
_cell.length_a   1.000
_cell.length_b   1.000
_cell.length_c   1.000
_cell.angle_alpha   90.00
_cell.angle_beta   90.00
_cell.angle_gamma   90.00
#
_symmetry.space_group_name_H-M   'P 1'
#
loop_
_entity.id
_entity.type
_entity.pdbx_description
1 polymer ?
#
loop_
_entity_poly.entity_id
_entity_poly.type
_entity_poly.pdbx_seq_one_letter_code
_entity_poly.pdbx_strand_id
1 'polypeptide(L)'
;NQNAARHSPDRRTKESPVKKSPWKLDPLFTPRSIAVIGASPNGGAGSIVLRNMQRLGYTGTVYPINPQYKEIFGYPCYASLRDLPAPADCAAVLLGSRSLLPMLEEAHAAGVKGVWGFASGFAETGGEGRAMQRRIHDFCHESGLLFCGPNCVGYANITDKT
;
A
#
# COMPACT_ATOMS: atom_id res chain seq x y z
N ASN A 1 13.81 -32.02 -56.92
CA ASN A 1 13.43 -30.77 -56.21
C ASN A 1 13.10 -31.13 -54.78
N GLN A 2 14.10 -31.08 -53.88
CA GLN A 2 13.98 -31.33 -52.47
C GLN A 2 14.02 -29.99 -51.75
N ASN A 3 12.88 -29.58 -51.17
CA ASN A 3 12.78 -28.42 -50.33
C ASN A 3 12.98 -28.87 -48.88
N ALA A 4 14.19 -28.72 -48.35
CA ALA A 4 14.50 -28.99 -46.94
C ALA A 4 14.06 -27.81 -46.09
N ALA A 5 12.99 -28.00 -45.34
CA ALA A 5 12.55 -27.08 -44.31
C ALA A 5 13.61 -27.00 -43.20
N ARG A 6 14.23 -25.83 -43.06
CA ARG A 6 15.15 -25.52 -41.95
C ARG A 6 14.37 -25.30 -40.69
N HIS A 7 14.45 -26.25 -39.81
CA HIS A 7 13.94 -26.16 -38.44
C HIS A 7 14.80 -25.17 -37.67
N SER A 8 14.22 -24.03 -37.27
CA SER A 8 14.87 -23.08 -36.37
C SER A 8 14.87 -23.64 -34.95
N PRO A 9 15.99 -23.63 -34.21
CA PRO A 9 16.00 -24.10 -32.83
C PRO A 9 15.24 -23.11 -31.94
N ASP A 10 14.32 -23.66 -31.18
CA ASP A 10 13.56 -23.06 -30.09
C ASP A 10 14.49 -22.29 -29.14
N ARG A 11 14.42 -20.94 -29.17
CA ARG A 11 15.08 -20.07 -28.19
C ARG A 11 14.25 -20.10 -26.89
N ARG A 12 14.36 -21.15 -26.14
CA ARG A 12 14.00 -21.11 -24.73
C ARG A 12 14.96 -20.16 -24.03
N THR A 13 14.51 -18.96 -23.77
CA THR A 13 15.20 -18.02 -22.90
C THR A 13 15.40 -18.70 -21.55
N LYS A 14 16.65 -19.00 -21.21
CA LYS A 14 17.01 -19.43 -19.86
C LYS A 14 16.65 -18.25 -18.93
N GLU A 15 15.56 -18.39 -18.19
CA GLU A 15 15.24 -17.46 -17.11
C GLU A 15 16.40 -17.48 -16.13
N SER A 16 17.08 -16.34 -16.03
CA SER A 16 18.10 -16.12 -15.00
C SER A 16 17.41 -16.28 -13.64
N PRO A 17 18.01 -16.96 -12.65
CA PRO A 17 17.41 -17.06 -11.34
C PRO A 17 17.22 -15.67 -10.77
N VAL A 18 15.96 -15.28 -10.57
CA VAL A 18 15.60 -14.01 -9.95
C VAL A 18 16.26 -14.01 -8.57
N LYS A 19 17.23 -13.12 -8.36
CA LYS A 19 17.83 -12.94 -7.02
C LYS A 19 16.68 -12.57 -6.09
N LYS A 20 16.40 -13.43 -5.11
CA LYS A 20 15.41 -13.12 -4.07
C LYS A 20 15.82 -11.79 -3.43
N SER A 21 14.94 -10.80 -3.51
CA SER A 21 15.12 -9.52 -2.85
C SER A 21 15.34 -9.77 -1.36
N PRO A 22 16.29 -9.10 -0.70
CA PRO A 22 16.42 -9.14 0.75
C PRO A 22 15.20 -8.55 1.47
N TRP A 23 14.39 -7.78 0.76
CA TRP A 23 13.18 -7.14 1.27
C TRP A 23 11.99 -8.07 1.10
N LYS A 24 11.33 -8.40 2.22
CA LYS A 24 10.04 -9.09 2.21
C LYS A 24 8.96 -8.05 1.93
N LEU A 25 8.60 -7.88 0.66
CA LEU A 25 7.60 -6.89 0.24
C LEU A 25 6.16 -7.42 0.31
N ASP A 26 5.96 -8.65 0.79
CA ASP A 26 4.65 -9.27 0.91
C ASP A 26 3.60 -8.40 1.61
N PRO A 27 3.93 -7.66 2.72
CA PRO A 27 2.95 -6.79 3.36
C PRO A 27 2.39 -5.69 2.45
N LEU A 28 3.13 -5.28 1.43
CA LEU A 28 2.65 -4.30 0.45
C LEU A 28 1.90 -4.97 -0.69
N PHE A 29 2.40 -6.09 -1.24
CA PHE A 29 1.90 -6.65 -2.50
C PHE A 29 0.91 -7.80 -2.34
N THR A 30 0.93 -8.51 -1.21
CA THR A 30 0.06 -9.66 -0.93
C THR A 30 -0.54 -9.60 0.48
N PRO A 31 -1.02 -8.43 0.95
CA PRO A 31 -1.58 -8.32 2.28
C PRO A 31 -2.87 -9.12 2.39
N ARG A 32 -3.10 -9.78 3.53
CA ARG A 32 -4.35 -10.46 3.88
C ARG A 32 -5.31 -9.54 4.63
N SER A 33 -4.80 -8.42 5.12
CA SER A 33 -5.60 -7.37 5.76
C SER A 33 -5.07 -5.99 5.43
N ILE A 34 -5.98 -5.04 5.17
CA ILE A 34 -5.64 -3.67 4.77
C ILE A 34 -6.46 -2.68 5.59
N ALA A 35 -5.77 -1.76 6.26
CA ALA A 35 -6.38 -0.59 6.87
C ALA A 35 -6.42 0.58 5.88
N VAL A 36 -7.57 1.24 5.74
CA VAL A 36 -7.74 2.41 4.86
C VAL A 36 -7.98 3.65 5.71
N ILE A 37 -6.92 4.41 5.95
CA ILE A 37 -6.93 5.61 6.80
C ILE A 37 -7.34 6.82 5.97
N GLY A 38 -8.35 7.55 6.43
CA GLY A 38 -8.99 8.62 5.68
C GLY A 38 -10.14 8.12 4.80
N ALA A 39 -10.68 6.94 5.12
CA ALA A 39 -11.88 6.41 4.49
C ALA A 39 -13.10 7.30 4.77
N SER A 40 -13.98 7.48 3.79
CA SER A 40 -15.21 8.26 3.92
C SER A 40 -16.28 7.73 2.96
N PRO A 41 -17.55 7.67 3.35
CA PRO A 41 -18.64 7.33 2.43
C PRO A 41 -18.92 8.46 1.42
N ASN A 42 -18.50 9.68 1.73
CA ASN A 42 -18.84 10.89 0.97
C ASN A 42 -17.90 11.18 -0.21
N GLY A 43 -17.00 10.25 -0.55
CA GLY A 43 -16.06 10.41 -1.66
C GLY A 43 -14.61 10.56 -1.18
N GLY A 44 -13.73 10.92 -2.13
CA GLY A 44 -12.28 11.01 -1.92
C GLY A 44 -11.54 9.70 -2.16
N ALA A 45 -10.21 9.75 -1.98
CA ALA A 45 -9.34 8.62 -2.29
C ALA A 45 -9.68 7.35 -1.49
N GLY A 46 -10.03 7.49 -0.21
CA GLY A 46 -10.43 6.35 0.62
C GLY A 46 -11.69 5.64 0.12
N SER A 47 -12.69 6.39 -0.33
CA SER A 47 -13.88 5.81 -0.96
C SER A 47 -13.54 5.05 -2.24
N ILE A 48 -12.65 5.59 -3.06
CA ILE A 48 -12.23 4.96 -4.32
C ILE A 48 -11.52 3.64 -4.02
N VAL A 49 -10.60 3.62 -3.07
CA VAL A 49 -9.87 2.41 -2.66
C VAL A 49 -10.84 1.34 -2.18
N LEU A 50 -11.75 1.66 -1.25
CA LEU A 50 -12.72 0.71 -0.71
C LEU A 50 -13.64 0.13 -1.80
N ARG A 51 -14.16 0.97 -2.70
CA ARG A 51 -15.00 0.52 -3.82
C ARG A 51 -14.22 -0.35 -4.81
N ASN A 52 -12.96 -0.02 -5.08
CA ASN A 52 -12.11 -0.82 -5.97
C ASN A 52 -11.85 -2.21 -5.37
N MET A 53 -11.57 -2.30 -4.07
CA MET A 53 -11.43 -3.60 -3.39
C MET A 53 -12.65 -4.47 -3.54
N GLN A 54 -13.85 -3.90 -3.33
CA GLN A 54 -15.11 -4.63 -3.55
C GLN A 54 -15.28 -5.05 -5.02
N ARG A 55 -15.05 -4.13 -5.94
CA ARG A 55 -15.21 -4.38 -7.38
C ARG A 55 -14.26 -5.45 -7.91
N LEU A 56 -13.03 -5.46 -7.43
CA LEU A 56 -12.01 -6.44 -7.82
C LEU A 56 -12.17 -7.78 -7.08
N GLY A 57 -13.01 -7.83 -6.06
CA GLY A 57 -13.26 -9.03 -5.27
C GLY A 57 -12.07 -9.40 -4.37
N TYR A 58 -11.47 -8.39 -3.72
CA TYR A 58 -10.48 -8.64 -2.69
C TYR A 58 -11.08 -9.47 -1.56
N THR A 59 -10.44 -10.57 -1.20
CA THR A 59 -10.95 -11.55 -0.23
C THR A 59 -10.36 -11.40 1.17
N GLY A 60 -9.37 -10.51 1.33
CA GLY A 60 -8.78 -10.19 2.62
C GLY A 60 -9.68 -9.31 3.49
N THR A 61 -9.23 -9.06 4.70
CA THR A 61 -9.96 -8.20 5.63
C THR A 61 -9.68 -6.73 5.35
N VAL A 62 -10.72 -5.92 5.29
CA VAL A 62 -10.63 -4.47 5.07
C VAL A 62 -11.09 -3.72 6.30
N TYR A 63 -10.25 -2.82 6.79
CA TYR A 63 -10.49 -1.98 7.96
C TYR A 63 -10.52 -0.50 7.57
N PRO A 64 -11.67 0.10 7.24
CA PRO A 64 -11.78 1.55 7.16
C PRO A 64 -11.45 2.20 8.50
N ILE A 65 -10.63 3.25 8.48
CA ILE A 65 -10.26 4.00 9.68
C ILE A 65 -10.80 5.43 9.53
N ASN A 66 -11.79 5.76 10.36
CA ASN A 66 -12.34 7.09 10.48
C ASN A 66 -13.17 7.20 11.78
N PRO A 67 -12.86 8.15 12.69
CA PRO A 67 -13.55 8.27 13.97
C PRO A 67 -15.02 8.71 13.87
N GLN A 68 -15.48 9.15 12.69
CA GLN A 68 -16.85 9.67 12.49
C GLN A 68 -17.86 8.59 12.11
N TYR A 69 -17.41 7.40 11.73
CA TYR A 69 -18.28 6.36 11.18
C TYR A 69 -18.11 5.04 11.93
N LYS A 70 -19.17 4.25 12.00
CA LYS A 70 -19.14 2.87 12.51
C LYS A 70 -19.07 1.83 11.38
N GLU A 71 -19.48 2.23 10.20
CA GLU A 71 -19.48 1.41 9.00
C GLU A 71 -19.28 2.27 7.76
N ILE A 72 -18.54 1.77 6.76
CA ILE A 72 -18.37 2.40 5.44
C ILE A 72 -18.46 1.30 4.38
N PHE A 73 -19.43 1.41 3.49
CA PHE A 73 -19.68 0.46 2.38
C PHE A 73 -19.80 -1.02 2.82
N GLY A 74 -20.42 -1.27 3.99
CA GLY A 74 -20.59 -2.61 4.54
C GLY A 74 -19.38 -3.14 5.33
N TYR A 75 -18.29 -2.38 5.41
CA TYR A 75 -17.14 -2.72 6.27
C TYR A 75 -17.28 -2.06 7.64
N PRO A 76 -17.09 -2.79 8.75
CA PRO A 76 -16.96 -2.18 10.08
C PRO A 76 -15.83 -1.14 10.08
N CYS A 77 -16.12 0.07 10.56
CA CYS A 77 -15.17 1.18 10.60
C CYS A 77 -14.67 1.41 12.03
N TYR A 78 -13.38 1.67 12.16
CA TYR A 78 -12.70 1.85 13.43
C TYR A 78 -12.20 3.28 13.58
N ALA A 79 -12.13 3.78 14.81
CA ALA A 79 -11.71 5.16 15.07
C ALA A 79 -10.21 5.35 14.85
N SER A 80 -9.39 4.35 15.16
CA SER A 80 -7.93 4.36 14.99
C SER A 80 -7.39 2.95 14.69
N LEU A 81 -6.11 2.86 14.33
CA LEU A 81 -5.43 1.57 14.14
C LEU A 81 -5.33 0.75 15.43
N ARG A 82 -5.38 1.41 16.59
CA ARG A 82 -5.30 0.75 17.91
C ARG A 82 -6.58 0.02 18.28
N ASP A 83 -7.70 0.39 17.65
CA ASP A 83 -9.02 -0.22 17.91
C ASP A 83 -9.25 -1.47 17.06
N LEU A 84 -8.32 -1.82 16.17
CA LEU A 84 -8.43 -3.00 15.32
C LEU A 84 -8.36 -4.28 16.14
N PRO A 85 -9.14 -5.32 15.78
CA PRO A 85 -9.11 -6.61 16.46
C PRO A 85 -7.78 -7.36 16.31
N ALA A 86 -7.01 -7.01 15.26
CA ALA A 86 -5.66 -7.50 15.00
C ALA A 86 -4.90 -6.49 14.15
N PRO A 87 -3.55 -6.47 14.20
CA PRO A 87 -2.74 -5.62 13.32
C PRO A 87 -3.04 -5.89 11.84
N ALA A 88 -3.22 -4.84 11.06
CA ALA A 88 -3.33 -4.96 9.61
C ALA A 88 -1.95 -5.26 8.99
N ASP A 89 -1.91 -6.11 7.95
CA ASP A 89 -0.66 -6.35 7.21
C ASP A 89 -0.18 -5.09 6.50
N CYS A 90 -1.13 -4.34 5.92
CA CYS A 90 -0.87 -3.12 5.18
C CYS A 90 -1.80 -1.98 5.62
N ALA A 91 -1.33 -0.73 5.49
CA ALA A 91 -2.16 0.45 5.65
C ALA A 91 -2.04 1.40 4.46
N ALA A 92 -3.17 1.93 4.01
CA ALA A 92 -3.27 3.02 3.05
C ALA A 92 -3.48 4.33 3.81
N VAL A 93 -2.54 5.28 3.74
CA VAL A 93 -2.66 6.59 4.37
C VAL A 93 -3.09 7.62 3.33
N LEU A 94 -4.36 8.00 3.36
CA LEU A 94 -5.00 8.89 2.41
C LEU A 94 -5.37 10.23 3.07
N LEU A 95 -4.39 10.80 3.75
CA LEU A 95 -4.48 12.06 4.49
C LEU A 95 -3.45 13.06 3.94
N GLY A 96 -3.61 14.34 4.30
CA GLY A 96 -2.66 15.38 3.90
C GLY A 96 -1.26 15.18 4.50
N SER A 97 -0.26 15.83 3.91
CA SER A 97 1.17 15.68 4.24
C SER A 97 1.49 15.84 5.73
N ARG A 98 0.81 16.76 6.42
CA ARG A 98 1.03 17.01 7.85
C ARG A 98 0.68 15.82 8.75
N SER A 99 -0.25 14.97 8.28
CA SER A 99 -0.71 13.80 9.02
C SER A 99 0.09 12.54 8.68
N LEU A 100 0.89 12.55 7.61
CA LEU A 100 1.52 11.33 7.11
C LEU A 100 2.52 10.75 8.12
N LEU A 101 3.49 11.53 8.60
CA LEU A 101 4.48 11.01 9.56
C LEU A 101 3.84 10.51 10.86
N PRO A 102 2.92 11.26 11.53
CA PRO A 102 2.20 10.73 12.69
C PRO A 102 1.45 9.41 12.42
N MET A 103 0.89 9.25 11.21
CA MET A 103 0.20 8.00 10.86
C MET A 103 1.17 6.84 10.58
N LEU A 104 2.36 7.10 10.07
CA LEU A 104 3.41 6.09 9.94
C LEU A 104 3.89 5.61 11.32
N GLU A 105 4.07 6.54 12.26
CA GLU A 105 4.43 6.25 13.65
C GLU A 105 3.34 5.40 14.33
N GLU A 106 2.07 5.78 14.17
CA GLU A 106 0.93 5.02 14.70
C GLU A 106 0.82 3.63 14.06
N ALA A 107 0.99 3.53 12.74
CA ALA A 107 0.95 2.27 12.01
C ALA A 107 2.05 1.31 12.50
N HIS A 108 3.28 1.82 12.65
CA HIS A 108 4.38 1.04 13.21
C HIS A 108 4.08 0.56 14.63
N ALA A 109 3.62 1.45 15.50
CA ALA A 109 3.26 1.12 16.89
C ALA A 109 2.10 0.11 16.96
N ALA A 110 1.17 0.13 16.01
CA ALA A 110 0.08 -0.83 15.89
C ALA A 110 0.50 -2.17 15.24
N GLY A 111 1.77 -2.33 14.86
CA GLY A 111 2.30 -3.56 14.29
C GLY A 111 2.08 -3.75 12.79
N VAL A 112 1.62 -2.72 12.07
CA VAL A 112 1.51 -2.71 10.60
C VAL A 112 2.91 -2.86 9.99
N LYS A 113 3.04 -3.69 8.95
CA LYS A 113 4.35 -4.00 8.33
C LYS A 113 4.60 -3.24 7.05
N GLY A 114 3.57 -2.89 6.31
CA GLY A 114 3.65 -2.13 5.07
C GLY A 114 2.68 -0.98 5.05
N VAL A 115 3.11 0.18 4.52
CA VAL A 115 2.26 1.36 4.37
C VAL A 115 2.46 1.94 2.99
N TRP A 116 1.40 2.38 2.34
CA TRP A 116 1.51 3.27 1.21
C TRP A 116 0.78 4.58 1.49
N GLY A 117 1.31 5.68 0.95
CA GLY A 117 0.81 7.02 1.21
C GLY A 117 0.54 7.79 -0.06
N PHE A 118 -0.61 8.46 -0.12
CA PHE A 118 -0.98 9.35 -1.20
C PHE A 118 -1.20 10.76 -0.66
N ALA A 119 -0.13 11.53 -0.63
CA ALA A 119 -0.15 12.92 -0.20
C ALA A 119 0.85 13.75 -1.01
N SER A 120 0.57 15.04 -1.17
CA SER A 120 1.46 16.03 -1.80
C SER A 120 1.95 17.03 -0.76
N GLY A 121 2.96 17.84 -1.10
CA GLY A 121 3.53 18.84 -0.20
C GLY A 121 4.88 18.41 0.39
N PHE A 122 5.62 17.60 -0.34
CA PHE A 122 6.94 17.07 0.06
C PHE A 122 8.07 17.73 -0.74
N ALA A 123 9.04 16.97 -1.22
CA ALA A 123 10.23 17.51 -1.87
C ALA A 123 9.93 18.41 -3.09
N GLU A 124 8.81 18.19 -3.74
CA GLU A 124 8.31 19.00 -4.85
C GLU A 124 7.97 20.45 -4.47
N THR A 125 7.70 20.72 -3.20
CA THR A 125 7.38 22.08 -2.71
C THR A 125 8.61 22.85 -2.18
N GLY A 126 9.80 22.24 -2.20
CA GLY A 126 11.04 22.90 -1.79
C GLY A 126 11.46 22.60 -0.36
N GLY A 127 11.97 23.61 0.38
CA GLY A 127 12.72 23.46 1.62
C GLY A 127 12.03 22.67 2.73
N GLU A 128 10.86 23.11 3.19
CA GLU A 128 10.11 22.42 4.26
C GLU A 128 9.61 21.04 3.83
N GLY A 129 9.07 20.92 2.62
CA GLY A 129 8.61 19.65 2.08
C GLY A 129 9.74 18.64 1.98
N ARG A 130 10.93 19.07 1.56
CA ARG A 130 12.14 18.24 1.52
C ARG A 130 12.57 17.79 2.92
N ALA A 131 12.48 18.68 3.91
CA ALA A 131 12.79 18.32 5.30
C ALA A 131 11.80 17.30 5.86
N MET A 132 10.50 17.46 5.57
CA MET A 132 9.48 16.51 5.96
C MET A 132 9.71 15.13 5.32
N GLN A 133 10.01 15.09 4.05
CA GLN A 133 10.29 13.83 3.35
C GLN A 133 11.52 13.11 3.90
N ARG A 134 12.58 13.84 4.27
CA ARG A 134 13.73 13.24 4.96
C ARG A 134 13.34 12.62 6.30
N ARG A 135 12.56 13.31 7.13
CA ARG A 135 12.08 12.76 8.41
C ARG A 135 11.29 11.47 8.23
N ILE A 136 10.45 11.39 7.19
CA ILE A 136 9.72 10.17 6.85
C ILE A 136 10.69 9.06 6.45
N HIS A 137 11.67 9.37 5.59
CA HIS A 137 12.70 8.42 5.17
C HIS A 137 13.46 7.87 6.38
N ASP A 138 13.94 8.75 7.25
CA ASP A 138 14.74 8.38 8.41
C ASP A 138 13.92 7.50 9.37
N PHE A 139 12.68 7.88 9.67
CA PHE A 139 11.77 7.06 10.46
C PHE A 139 11.55 5.67 9.87
N CYS A 140 11.25 5.56 8.57
CA CYS A 140 11.02 4.28 7.93
C CYS A 140 12.28 3.40 7.91
N HIS A 141 13.46 4.02 7.72
CA HIS A 141 14.75 3.33 7.75
C HIS A 141 15.07 2.78 9.15
N GLU A 142 14.87 3.59 10.19
CA GLU A 142 15.16 3.22 11.58
C GLU A 142 14.17 2.18 12.12
N SER A 143 12.88 2.32 11.81
CA SER A 143 11.82 1.42 12.28
C SER A 143 11.72 0.11 11.48
N GLY A 144 12.27 0.08 10.26
CA GLY A 144 12.10 -1.03 9.32
C GLY A 144 10.70 -1.12 8.71
N LEU A 145 9.87 -0.08 8.86
CA LEU A 145 8.55 -0.02 8.25
C LEU A 145 8.67 0.10 6.73
N LEU A 146 8.07 -0.82 6.00
CA LEU A 146 8.01 -0.73 4.54
C LEU A 146 7.08 0.41 4.13
N PHE A 147 7.59 1.39 3.39
CA PHE A 147 6.78 2.52 2.97
C PHE A 147 6.91 2.78 1.46
N CYS A 148 5.77 2.81 0.79
CA CYS A 148 5.63 3.22 -0.62
C CYS A 148 4.95 4.60 -0.68
N GLY A 149 5.74 5.64 -0.91
CA GLY A 149 5.24 7.02 -0.89
C GLY A 149 6.37 8.04 -0.83
N PRO A 150 6.07 9.28 -0.45
CA PRO A 150 4.83 9.81 0.13
C PRO A 150 3.70 10.11 -0.88
N ASN A 151 4.01 10.22 -2.17
CA ASN A 151 3.06 10.55 -3.23
C ASN A 151 2.87 9.36 -4.19
N CYS A 152 2.42 8.23 -3.65
CA CYS A 152 2.11 7.03 -4.42
C CYS A 152 0.61 6.98 -4.73
N VAL A 153 0.25 6.99 -6.01
CA VAL A 153 -1.17 6.92 -6.46
C VAL A 153 -1.80 5.56 -6.12
N GLY A 154 -0.98 4.60 -5.73
CA GLY A 154 -1.38 3.23 -5.47
C GLY A 154 -0.70 2.25 -6.43
N TYR A 155 -0.95 1.00 -6.22
CA TYR A 155 -0.53 -0.11 -7.08
C TYR A 155 -1.64 -1.16 -7.08
N ALA A 156 -1.57 -2.10 -8.01
CA ALA A 156 -2.52 -3.19 -8.06
C ALA A 156 -1.77 -4.52 -8.24
N ASN A 157 -2.13 -5.50 -7.45
CA ASN A 157 -1.74 -6.88 -7.66
C ASN A 157 -2.93 -7.64 -8.25
N ILE A 158 -2.89 -7.87 -9.55
CA ILE A 158 -4.00 -8.48 -10.29
C ILE A 158 -4.21 -9.94 -9.87
N THR A 159 -3.15 -10.64 -9.47
CA THR A 159 -3.22 -12.04 -9.05
C THR A 159 -3.99 -12.18 -7.73
N ASP A 160 -3.69 -11.34 -6.75
CA ASP A 160 -4.30 -11.38 -5.41
C ASP A 160 -5.44 -10.37 -5.24
N LYS A 161 -5.78 -9.65 -6.32
CA LYS A 161 -6.88 -8.68 -6.38
C LYS A 161 -6.77 -7.55 -5.34
N THR A 162 -5.53 -7.11 -5.09
CA THR A 162 -5.19 -6.03 -4.16
C THR A 162 -4.83 -4.75 -4.90
#